data_a18ad1b93be31e6e96885656686ad1eb
#
_entry.id   a18ad1b93be31e6e96885656686ad1eb
#
_cell.length_a   1.000
_cell.length_b   1.000
_cell.length_c   1.000
_cell.angle_alpha   90.00
_cell.angle_beta   90.00
_cell.angle_gamma   90.00
#
_symmetry.space_group_name_H-M   'P 1'
#
loop_
_entity.id
_entity.type
_entity.pdbx_description
1 polymer ?
#
loop_
_entity_poly.entity_id
_entity_poly.type
_entity_poly.pdbx_seq_one_letter_code
_entity_poly.pdbx_strand_id
1 'polypeptide(L)'
;MKKGLLRFGVTVLAVLALVFAADRVIGRVMDKTLPMISNQGDAGKTYFSLYDVNTPIVIVGSSRASHHYVTEMIEDSLKMPAYNVAIDGCFFSYNSCVINSILDRYTPKLIIWENGNEYLYDSISDPLESIYPYYSHNEWVMRSVQEELPWTEYLRLNSNLYRYNSKIHRILTRYMTRHSFVDGTIKGYEPSPKKQLKKQLELEKEELESTTLSKSKIERFRSTLERAQIMGVRIVVVDSPKYKLRTYENLSASKMQEICERYGALYLDNSQIAFFLDHPELFNDAVHLNDDGAKIYTSLFLNEINHYLSDSNLYLD
;
A
#
# COMPACT_ATOMS: atom_id res chain seq x y z
N MET A 1 23.36 -3.08 -54.24
CA MET A 1 22.26 -3.48 -53.32
C MET A 1 22.77 -4.29 -52.12
N LYS A 2 23.44 -5.43 -52.24
CA LYS A 2 23.83 -6.29 -51.09
C LYS A 2 24.69 -5.57 -50.04
N LYS A 3 25.69 -4.74 -50.42
CA LYS A 3 26.53 -3.98 -49.45
C LYS A 3 25.72 -2.91 -48.66
N GLY A 4 24.73 -2.27 -49.29
CA GLY A 4 23.89 -1.29 -48.62
C GLY A 4 22.98 -1.96 -47.58
N LEU A 5 22.37 -3.10 -47.91
CA LEU A 5 21.54 -3.87 -47.00
C LEU A 5 22.35 -4.41 -45.79
N LEU A 6 23.56 -4.88 -46.03
CA LEU A 6 24.47 -5.31 -44.95
C LEU A 6 24.80 -4.14 -44.00
N ARG A 7 25.18 -2.98 -44.55
CA ARG A 7 25.45 -1.77 -43.71
C ARG A 7 24.24 -1.37 -42.91
N PHE A 8 23.03 -1.33 -43.51
CA PHE A 8 21.81 -1.05 -42.82
C PHE A 8 21.57 -2.04 -41.66
N GLY A 9 21.68 -3.33 -41.91
CA GLY A 9 21.52 -4.36 -40.88
C GLY A 9 22.52 -4.21 -39.72
N VAL A 10 23.81 -3.94 -40.03
CA VAL A 10 24.82 -3.68 -38.99
C VAL A 10 24.47 -2.42 -38.17
N THR A 11 24.05 -1.35 -38.83
CA THR A 11 23.63 -0.12 -38.12
C THR A 11 22.45 -0.37 -37.19
N VAL A 12 21.42 -1.09 -37.64
CA VAL A 12 20.27 -1.45 -36.82
C VAL A 12 20.69 -2.26 -35.59
N LEU A 13 21.55 -3.29 -35.78
CA LEU A 13 22.07 -4.10 -34.68
C LEU A 13 22.89 -3.28 -33.68
N ALA A 14 23.70 -2.34 -34.17
CA ALA A 14 24.49 -1.46 -33.31
C ALA A 14 23.61 -0.53 -32.49
N VAL A 15 22.56 0.04 -33.09
CA VAL A 15 21.57 0.87 -32.37
C VAL A 15 20.85 0.04 -31.31
N LEU A 16 20.37 -1.15 -31.65
CA LEU A 16 19.70 -2.03 -30.69
C LEU A 16 20.63 -2.42 -29.52
N ALA A 17 21.89 -2.73 -29.81
CA ALA A 17 22.88 -3.02 -28.78
C ALA A 17 23.15 -1.82 -27.85
N LEU A 18 23.21 -0.61 -28.41
CA LEU A 18 23.36 0.63 -27.63
C LEU A 18 22.14 0.88 -26.74
N VAL A 19 20.93 0.74 -27.27
CA VAL A 19 19.68 0.89 -26.48
C VAL A 19 19.65 -0.13 -25.37
N PHE A 20 19.97 -1.40 -25.65
CA PHE A 20 20.05 -2.45 -24.65
C PHE A 20 21.08 -2.15 -23.56
N ALA A 21 22.28 -1.71 -23.95
CA ALA A 21 23.33 -1.34 -23.00
C ALA A 21 22.90 -0.15 -22.12
N ALA A 22 22.31 0.89 -22.71
CA ALA A 22 21.79 2.04 -21.98
C ALA A 22 20.69 1.62 -20.99
N ASP A 23 19.76 0.76 -21.41
CA ASP A 23 18.72 0.20 -20.52
C ASP A 23 19.34 -0.50 -19.29
N ARG A 24 20.37 -1.32 -19.48
CA ARG A 24 21.05 -2.03 -18.38
C ARG A 24 21.84 -1.09 -17.46
N VAL A 25 22.47 -0.06 -18.03
CA VAL A 25 23.19 0.96 -17.23
C VAL A 25 22.23 1.77 -16.38
N ILE A 26 21.13 2.26 -16.97
CA ILE A 26 20.11 3.02 -16.25
C ILE A 26 19.53 2.17 -15.12
N GLY A 27 19.16 0.91 -15.38
CA GLY A 27 18.69 0.00 -14.34
C GLY A 27 19.65 -0.09 -13.16
N ARG A 28 20.93 -0.36 -13.40
CA ARG A 28 21.95 -0.45 -12.34
C ARG A 28 22.11 0.84 -11.54
N VAL A 29 22.01 1.99 -12.22
CA VAL A 29 22.08 3.29 -11.54
C VAL A 29 20.85 3.46 -10.63
N MET A 30 19.66 3.17 -11.12
CA MET A 30 18.42 3.29 -10.34
C MET A 30 18.39 2.32 -9.16
N ASP A 31 18.76 1.04 -9.38
CA ASP A 31 18.81 0.02 -8.34
C ASP A 31 19.78 0.40 -7.21
N LYS A 32 20.90 1.06 -7.53
CA LYS A 32 21.84 1.58 -6.53
C LYS A 32 21.37 2.86 -5.85
N THR A 33 20.54 3.65 -6.50
CA THR A 33 20.05 4.94 -5.98
C THR A 33 18.89 4.77 -5.01
N LEU A 34 18.02 3.81 -5.25
CA LEU A 34 16.83 3.58 -4.41
C LEU A 34 17.15 3.39 -2.92
N PRO A 35 18.11 2.53 -2.51
CA PRO A 35 18.47 2.40 -1.09
C PRO A 35 18.95 3.71 -0.47
N MET A 36 19.59 4.59 -1.26
CA MET A 36 20.13 5.87 -0.77
C MET A 36 19.05 6.93 -0.49
N ILE A 37 17.85 6.70 -0.98
CA ILE A 37 16.67 7.56 -0.75
C ILE A 37 15.56 6.81 -0.01
N SER A 38 15.91 5.73 0.68
CA SER A 38 14.95 4.95 1.49
C SER A 38 14.12 5.88 2.39
N ASN A 39 12.81 5.67 2.40
CA ASN A 39 11.83 6.50 3.13
C ASN A 39 11.76 7.99 2.68
N GLN A 40 12.21 8.32 1.47
CA GLN A 40 12.19 9.70 0.96
C GLN A 40 11.40 9.80 -0.36
N GLY A 41 10.23 10.44 -0.31
CA GLY A 41 9.31 10.52 -1.45
C GLY A 41 8.75 9.14 -1.85
N ASP A 42 7.83 9.08 -2.80
CA ASP A 42 7.06 7.86 -3.12
C ASP A 42 7.93 6.63 -3.41
N ALA A 43 8.96 6.78 -4.25
CA ALA A 43 9.85 5.67 -4.60
C ALA A 43 10.68 5.19 -3.40
N GLY A 44 11.16 6.11 -2.55
CA GLY A 44 11.90 5.79 -1.34
C GLY A 44 10.99 5.18 -0.26
N LYS A 45 9.76 5.66 -0.11
CA LYS A 45 8.75 5.05 0.78
C LYS A 45 8.44 3.61 0.35
N THR A 46 8.25 3.37 -0.97
CA THR A 46 8.06 2.00 -1.50
C THR A 46 9.27 1.11 -1.21
N TYR A 47 10.49 1.61 -1.40
CA TYR A 47 11.71 0.87 -1.07
C TYR A 47 11.75 0.54 0.43
N PHE A 48 11.52 1.53 1.28
CA PHE A 48 11.49 1.37 2.73
C PHE A 48 10.47 0.31 3.18
N SER A 49 9.26 0.34 2.64
CA SER A 49 8.21 -0.62 2.95
C SER A 49 8.60 -2.06 2.60
N LEU A 50 9.20 -2.26 1.42
CA LEU A 50 9.58 -3.59 0.92
C LEU A 50 10.84 -4.14 1.59
N TYR A 51 11.82 -3.28 1.97
CA TYR A 51 13.16 -3.75 2.32
C TYR A 51 13.70 -3.30 3.67
N ASP A 52 13.27 -2.16 4.23
CA ASP A 52 13.97 -1.56 5.38
C ASP A 52 13.11 -1.47 6.65
N VAL A 53 11.78 -1.33 6.55
CA VAL A 53 10.92 -1.25 7.75
C VAL A 53 11.16 -2.46 8.66
N ASN A 54 11.33 -2.17 9.95
CA ASN A 54 11.56 -3.21 10.98
C ASN A 54 11.04 -2.69 12.34
N THR A 55 9.72 -2.70 12.51
CA THR A 55 9.05 -2.27 13.74
C THR A 55 8.08 -3.36 14.21
N PRO A 56 7.83 -3.48 15.53
CA PRO A 56 6.86 -4.43 16.07
C PRO A 56 5.44 -4.21 15.54
N ILE A 57 5.05 -2.96 15.29
CA ILE A 57 3.75 -2.62 14.74
C ILE A 57 3.94 -1.95 13.37
N VAL A 58 3.26 -2.47 12.35
CA VAL A 58 3.29 -1.88 11.00
C VAL A 58 1.87 -1.57 10.56
N ILE A 59 1.65 -0.33 10.08
CA ILE A 59 0.40 0.07 9.48
C ILE A 59 0.60 0.05 7.96
N VAL A 60 -0.26 -0.67 7.24
CA VAL A 60 -0.20 -0.86 5.79
C VAL A 60 -1.54 -0.46 5.18
N GLY A 61 -1.51 0.23 4.06
CA GLY A 61 -2.72 0.65 3.36
C GLY A 61 -2.46 1.72 2.31
N SER A 62 -3.52 2.41 1.91
CA SER A 62 -3.48 3.53 0.96
C SER A 62 -3.54 4.89 1.68
N SER A 63 -4.05 5.92 1.03
CA SER A 63 -4.19 7.27 1.60
C SER A 63 -4.99 7.31 2.92
N ARG A 64 -6.00 6.45 3.08
CA ARG A 64 -6.71 6.37 4.36
C ARG A 64 -5.79 5.86 5.47
N ALA A 65 -4.94 4.90 5.20
CA ALA A 65 -3.95 4.48 6.19
C ALA A 65 -2.94 5.60 6.47
N SER A 66 -2.49 6.33 5.45
CA SER A 66 -1.56 7.46 5.63
C SER A 66 -2.13 8.54 6.56
N HIS A 67 -3.44 8.82 6.48
CA HIS A 67 -4.07 9.98 7.12
C HIS A 67 -4.98 9.66 8.31
N HIS A 68 -5.42 8.41 8.52
CA HIS A 68 -6.42 8.07 9.55
C HIS A 68 -5.84 7.50 10.82
N TYR A 69 -4.58 7.03 10.81
CA TYR A 69 -3.95 6.38 11.95
C TYR A 69 -2.78 7.20 12.47
N VAL A 70 -2.98 7.90 13.59
CA VAL A 70 -1.95 8.69 14.25
C VAL A 70 -0.96 7.75 14.93
N THR A 71 0.18 7.53 14.30
CA THR A 71 1.15 6.50 14.70
C THR A 71 1.65 6.66 16.13
N GLU A 72 1.88 7.90 16.59
CA GLU A 72 2.31 8.18 17.98
C GLU A 72 1.25 7.73 18.99
N MET A 73 -0.04 7.95 18.73
CA MET A 73 -1.12 7.47 19.62
C MET A 73 -1.14 5.94 19.72
N ILE A 74 -0.86 5.25 18.60
CA ILE A 74 -0.77 3.78 18.57
C ILE A 74 0.42 3.31 19.41
N GLU A 75 1.59 3.91 19.25
CA GLU A 75 2.78 3.61 20.06
C GLU A 75 2.51 3.84 21.54
N ASP A 76 1.93 5.01 21.89
CA ASP A 76 1.66 5.37 23.27
C ASP A 76 0.64 4.43 23.92
N SER A 77 -0.36 3.97 23.18
CA SER A 77 -1.36 3.05 23.71
C SER A 77 -0.81 1.63 23.86
N LEU A 78 -0.14 1.12 22.82
CA LEU A 78 0.31 -0.28 22.77
C LEU A 78 1.73 -0.48 23.36
N LYS A 79 2.42 0.61 23.75
CA LYS A 79 3.77 0.61 24.35
C LYS A 79 4.81 -0.12 23.48
N MET A 80 4.64 -0.07 22.18
CA MET A 80 5.54 -0.69 21.20
C MET A 80 5.80 0.25 20.04
N PRO A 81 7.04 0.28 19.49
CA PRO A 81 7.33 1.05 18.29
C PRO A 81 6.40 0.70 17.13
N ALA A 82 5.88 1.71 16.43
CA ALA A 82 5.03 1.56 15.26
C ALA A 82 5.56 2.38 14.09
N TYR A 83 5.26 1.95 12.88
CA TYR A 83 5.52 2.73 11.67
C TYR A 83 4.39 2.55 10.65
N ASN A 84 3.99 3.65 10.05
CA ASN A 84 3.01 3.66 8.98
C ASN A 84 3.73 3.67 7.62
N VAL A 85 3.62 2.57 6.88
CA VAL A 85 4.25 2.41 5.56
C VAL A 85 3.27 2.62 4.41
N ALA A 86 2.09 3.13 4.69
CA ALA A 86 1.06 3.38 3.69
C ALA A 86 1.51 4.38 2.62
N ILE A 87 1.01 4.20 1.41
CA ILE A 87 1.29 5.08 0.28
C ILE A 87 -0.02 5.39 -0.45
N ASP A 88 -0.28 6.66 -0.66
CA ASP A 88 -1.46 7.15 -1.35
C ASP A 88 -1.62 6.52 -2.74
N GLY A 89 -2.86 6.12 -3.06
CA GLY A 89 -3.17 5.49 -4.33
C GLY A 89 -2.64 4.06 -4.52
N CYS A 90 -2.10 3.44 -3.48
CA CYS A 90 -1.65 2.05 -3.50
C CYS A 90 -2.66 1.17 -2.76
N PHE A 91 -3.30 0.22 -3.45
CA PHE A 91 -4.41 -0.55 -2.93
C PHE A 91 -4.02 -1.99 -2.55
N PHE A 92 -4.95 -2.91 -2.69
CA PHE A 92 -4.88 -4.29 -2.20
C PHE A 92 -3.61 -5.05 -2.63
N SER A 93 -3.31 -5.09 -3.93
CA SER A 93 -2.19 -5.89 -4.45
C SER A 93 -0.83 -5.34 -4.04
N TYR A 94 -0.69 -4.01 -4.01
CA TYR A 94 0.49 -3.34 -3.45
C TYR A 94 0.66 -3.70 -1.96
N ASN A 95 -0.39 -3.53 -1.16
CA ASN A 95 -0.36 -3.76 0.28
C ASN A 95 -0.04 -5.22 0.61
N SER A 96 -0.62 -6.16 -0.13
CA SER A 96 -0.30 -7.58 -0.02
C SER A 96 1.19 -7.87 -0.31
N CYS A 97 1.79 -7.23 -1.34
CA CYS A 97 3.22 -7.33 -1.61
C CYS A 97 4.06 -6.81 -0.44
N VAL A 98 3.70 -5.67 0.14
CA VAL A 98 4.40 -5.08 1.29
C VAL A 98 4.32 -6.01 2.49
N ILE A 99 3.14 -6.49 2.86
CA ILE A 99 2.95 -7.40 4.00
C ILE A 99 3.79 -8.66 3.82
N ASN A 100 3.72 -9.31 2.66
CA ASN A 100 4.46 -10.52 2.41
C ASN A 100 5.98 -10.30 2.36
N SER A 101 6.45 -9.16 1.85
CA SER A 101 7.87 -8.78 1.88
C SER A 101 8.36 -8.51 3.31
N ILE A 102 7.51 -7.95 4.17
CA ILE A 102 7.80 -7.81 5.60
C ILE A 102 7.94 -9.17 6.26
N LEU A 103 6.98 -10.07 6.04
CA LEU A 103 6.98 -11.42 6.58
C LEU A 103 8.17 -12.29 6.10
N ASP A 104 8.77 -11.98 4.94
CA ASP A 104 10.02 -12.63 4.51
C ASP A 104 11.24 -12.20 5.32
N ARG A 105 11.21 -11.00 5.91
CA ARG A 105 12.38 -10.39 6.55
C ARG A 105 12.38 -10.51 8.06
N TYR A 106 11.21 -10.36 8.67
CA TYR A 106 11.06 -10.44 10.13
C TYR A 106 9.59 -10.72 10.51
N THR A 107 9.37 -10.94 11.79
CA THR A 107 8.05 -11.25 12.35
C THR A 107 7.55 -10.08 13.20
N PRO A 108 6.77 -9.13 12.64
CA PRO A 108 6.14 -8.08 13.44
C PRO A 108 5.15 -8.69 14.43
N LYS A 109 4.88 -8.00 15.54
CA LYS A 109 3.87 -8.44 16.50
C LYS A 109 2.44 -8.16 16.01
N LEU A 110 2.26 -7.03 15.31
CA LEU A 110 0.97 -6.58 14.80
C LEU A 110 1.11 -5.91 13.43
N ILE A 111 0.27 -6.30 12.49
CA ILE A 111 0.04 -5.57 11.24
C ILE A 111 -1.38 -5.00 11.27
N ILE A 112 -1.51 -3.70 11.12
CA ILE A 112 -2.79 -3.01 10.89
C ILE A 112 -2.91 -2.83 9.38
N TRP A 113 -3.81 -3.58 8.77
CA TRP A 113 -4.04 -3.54 7.33
C TRP A 113 -5.31 -2.75 7.03
N GLU A 114 -5.15 -1.45 6.72
CA GLU A 114 -6.25 -0.64 6.19
C GLU A 114 -6.58 -1.15 4.78
N ASN A 115 -7.70 -1.81 4.64
CA ASN A 115 -8.11 -2.48 3.41
C ASN A 115 -9.58 -2.16 3.12
N GLY A 116 -9.82 -1.37 2.09
CA GLY A 116 -11.18 -1.03 1.68
C GLY A 116 -12.04 -2.28 1.49
N ASN A 117 -13.22 -2.25 2.06
CA ASN A 117 -14.12 -3.41 2.03
C ASN A 117 -14.66 -3.75 0.63
N GLU A 118 -14.40 -2.93 -0.37
CA GLU A 118 -14.67 -3.16 -1.79
C GLU A 118 -13.53 -3.84 -2.55
N TYR A 119 -12.34 -4.00 -1.97
CA TYR A 119 -11.13 -4.38 -2.70
C TYR A 119 -11.10 -5.81 -3.25
N LEU A 120 -11.97 -6.70 -2.78
CA LEU A 120 -12.06 -8.05 -3.37
C LEU A 120 -12.94 -8.12 -4.62
N TYR A 121 -13.60 -7.02 -5.01
CA TYR A 121 -14.30 -7.00 -6.29
C TYR A 121 -13.34 -6.94 -7.48
N ASP A 122 -13.75 -7.52 -8.60
CA ASP A 122 -12.97 -7.56 -9.84
C ASP A 122 -12.90 -6.22 -10.57
N SER A 123 -13.91 -5.33 -10.36
CA SER A 123 -13.96 -3.98 -10.91
C SER A 123 -12.92 -3.03 -10.31
N ILE A 124 -12.44 -3.29 -9.10
CA ILE A 124 -11.46 -2.43 -8.45
C ILE A 124 -10.07 -2.69 -9.05
N SER A 125 -9.56 -1.70 -9.79
CA SER A 125 -8.22 -1.76 -10.35
C SER A 125 -7.16 -1.46 -9.30
N ASP A 126 -6.05 -2.20 -9.37
CA ASP A 126 -4.87 -2.00 -8.52
C ASP A 126 -3.74 -1.36 -9.36
N PRO A 127 -3.42 -0.09 -9.17
CA PRO A 127 -2.28 0.53 -9.84
C PRO A 127 -0.97 -0.04 -9.26
N LEU A 128 -0.26 -0.84 -10.08
CA LEU A 128 0.98 -1.53 -9.67
C LEU A 128 2.26 -0.80 -10.08
N GLU A 129 2.15 0.38 -10.72
CA GLU A 129 3.31 1.10 -11.24
C GLU A 129 4.32 1.48 -10.17
N SER A 130 3.87 1.69 -8.93
CA SER A 130 4.75 2.00 -7.79
C SER A 130 5.75 0.88 -7.49
N ILE A 131 5.37 -0.38 -7.75
CA ILE A 131 6.21 -1.55 -7.50
C ILE A 131 6.94 -2.07 -8.74
N TYR A 132 6.70 -1.57 -9.95
CA TYR A 132 7.41 -1.98 -11.16
C TYR A 132 8.94 -1.98 -11.05
N PRO A 133 9.61 -1.00 -10.40
CA PRO A 133 11.05 -1.05 -10.18
C PRO A 133 11.56 -2.35 -9.57
N TYR A 134 10.74 -2.98 -8.74
CA TYR A 134 11.11 -4.15 -7.94
C TYR A 134 10.73 -5.50 -8.58
N TYR A 135 10.12 -5.50 -9.78
CA TYR A 135 9.63 -6.69 -10.47
C TYR A 135 10.66 -7.83 -10.59
N SER A 136 11.92 -7.52 -10.84
CA SER A 136 12.97 -8.54 -10.99
C SER A 136 13.70 -8.87 -9.68
N HIS A 137 13.35 -8.22 -8.57
CA HIS A 137 14.10 -8.32 -7.31
C HIS A 137 13.21 -8.73 -6.12
N ASN A 138 11.90 -8.78 -6.31
CA ASN A 138 10.94 -9.14 -5.28
C ASN A 138 9.91 -10.12 -5.84
N GLU A 139 9.84 -11.31 -5.24
CA GLU A 139 8.96 -12.39 -5.71
C GLU A 139 7.47 -12.03 -5.59
N TRP A 140 7.09 -11.31 -4.53
CA TRP A 140 5.70 -10.91 -4.32
C TRP A 140 5.24 -9.87 -5.33
N VAL A 141 6.14 -8.95 -5.70
CA VAL A 141 5.92 -8.01 -6.79
C VAL A 141 5.78 -8.74 -8.13
N MET A 142 6.67 -9.68 -8.40
CA MET A 142 6.59 -10.47 -9.63
C MET A 142 5.27 -11.24 -9.73
N ARG A 143 4.86 -11.92 -8.65
CA ARG A 143 3.58 -12.65 -8.61
C ARG A 143 2.39 -11.73 -8.83
N SER A 144 2.33 -10.58 -8.12
CA SER A 144 1.22 -9.64 -8.26
C SER A 144 1.08 -9.11 -9.68
N VAL A 145 2.20 -8.74 -10.31
CA VAL A 145 2.20 -8.31 -11.71
C VAL A 145 1.69 -9.41 -12.64
N GLN A 146 2.13 -10.66 -12.44
CA GLN A 146 1.74 -11.79 -13.31
C GLN A 146 0.27 -12.20 -13.13
N GLU A 147 -0.29 -12.00 -11.95
CA GLU A 147 -1.69 -12.33 -11.66
C GLU A 147 -2.68 -11.24 -12.11
N GLU A 148 -2.29 -9.97 -12.02
CA GLU A 148 -3.17 -8.82 -12.28
C GLU A 148 -3.07 -8.28 -13.71
N LEU A 149 -1.90 -8.43 -14.36
CA LEU A 149 -1.62 -7.77 -15.63
C LEU A 149 -1.49 -8.76 -16.78
N PRO A 150 -1.79 -8.34 -18.02
CA PRO A 150 -1.62 -9.18 -19.20
C PRO A 150 -0.14 -9.52 -19.42
N TRP A 151 0.13 -10.68 -20.04
CA TRP A 151 1.49 -11.18 -20.30
C TRP A 151 2.38 -10.17 -21.06
N THR A 152 1.79 -9.30 -21.86
CA THR A 152 2.51 -8.25 -22.59
C THR A 152 3.13 -7.23 -21.66
N GLU A 153 2.51 -6.96 -20.49
CA GLU A 153 3.00 -5.98 -19.54
C GLU A 153 4.25 -6.48 -18.83
N TYR A 154 4.26 -7.71 -18.33
CA TYR A 154 5.47 -8.21 -17.69
C TYR A 154 6.60 -8.54 -18.68
N LEU A 155 6.32 -8.71 -19.99
CA LEU A 155 7.39 -8.69 -21.00
C LEU A 155 8.05 -7.31 -21.08
N ARG A 156 7.28 -6.22 -21.04
CA ARG A 156 7.79 -4.84 -21.03
C ARG A 156 8.65 -4.56 -19.79
N LEU A 157 8.27 -5.14 -18.65
CA LEU A 157 9.00 -4.98 -17.39
C LEU A 157 10.40 -5.63 -17.39
N ASN A 158 10.78 -6.38 -18.43
CA ASN A 158 12.17 -6.77 -18.66
C ASN A 158 13.09 -5.61 -19.10
N SER A 159 12.50 -4.50 -19.58
CA SER A 159 13.22 -3.25 -19.82
C SER A 159 13.29 -2.44 -18.53
N ASN A 160 14.49 -2.04 -18.13
CA ASN A 160 14.70 -1.15 -16.99
C ASN A 160 14.14 0.25 -17.28
N LEU A 161 14.31 0.74 -18.50
CA LEU A 161 13.70 2.01 -18.94
C LEU A 161 12.19 1.99 -18.72
N TYR A 162 11.53 0.88 -19.05
CA TYR A 162 10.10 0.74 -18.83
C TYR A 162 9.74 0.68 -17.34
N ARG A 163 10.44 -0.14 -16.55
CA ARG A 163 10.20 -0.28 -15.10
C ARG A 163 10.32 1.05 -14.35
N TYR A 164 11.31 1.84 -14.71
CA TYR A 164 11.58 3.12 -14.06
C TYR A 164 10.91 4.31 -14.75
N ASN A 165 10.49 4.20 -16.00
CA ASN A 165 9.83 5.20 -16.84
C ASN A 165 9.69 6.59 -16.15
N SER A 166 8.49 7.02 -15.80
CA SER A 166 8.20 8.33 -15.18
C SER A 166 8.90 8.59 -13.84
N LYS A 167 9.53 7.59 -13.23
CA LYS A 167 10.18 7.65 -11.92
C LYS A 167 11.65 8.08 -11.98
N ILE A 168 12.35 7.90 -13.10
CA ILE A 168 13.80 8.21 -13.22
C ILE A 168 14.08 9.62 -12.72
N HIS A 169 13.36 10.62 -13.26
CA HIS A 169 13.56 12.02 -12.86
C HIS A 169 13.31 12.23 -11.36
N ARG A 170 12.22 11.68 -10.83
CA ARG A 170 11.86 11.81 -9.40
C ARG A 170 12.92 11.19 -8.48
N ILE A 171 13.39 9.99 -8.82
CA ILE A 171 14.44 9.28 -8.08
C ILE A 171 15.75 10.08 -8.08
N LEU A 172 16.20 10.54 -9.25
CA LEU A 172 17.44 11.32 -9.36
C LEU A 172 17.35 12.67 -8.65
N THR A 173 16.24 13.39 -8.79
CA THR A 173 16.02 14.66 -8.09
C THR A 173 16.04 14.42 -6.58
N ARG A 174 15.35 13.39 -6.09
CA ARG A 174 15.34 13.04 -4.66
C ARG A 174 16.73 12.67 -4.18
N TYR A 175 17.49 11.90 -4.95
CA TYR A 175 18.86 11.56 -4.61
C TYR A 175 19.76 12.81 -4.49
N MET A 176 19.65 13.76 -5.42
CA MET A 176 20.40 15.01 -5.35
C MET A 176 20.02 15.88 -4.13
N THR A 177 18.74 15.85 -3.74
CA THR A 177 18.21 16.66 -2.62
C THR A 177 18.07 15.87 -1.32
N ARG A 178 18.57 14.64 -1.23
CA ARG A 178 18.34 13.73 -0.08
C ARG A 178 18.81 14.29 1.27
N HIS A 179 19.86 15.09 1.28
CA HIS A 179 20.42 15.68 2.49
C HIS A 179 19.63 16.89 3.01
N SER A 180 18.80 17.49 2.18
CA SER A 180 17.89 18.59 2.52
C SER A 180 16.43 18.16 2.62
N PHE A 181 16.16 16.85 2.52
CA PHE A 181 14.82 16.31 2.63
C PHE A 181 14.32 16.43 4.08
N VAL A 182 13.17 17.04 4.22
CA VAL A 182 12.43 17.07 5.49
C VAL A 182 11.21 16.17 5.29
N ASP A 183 11.12 15.13 6.11
CA ASP A 183 9.93 14.28 6.14
C ASP A 183 8.79 15.07 6.80
N GLY A 184 7.70 15.27 6.05
CA GLY A 184 6.50 15.91 6.56
C GLY A 184 5.61 14.96 7.36
N THR A 185 6.02 13.68 7.49
CA THR A 185 5.27 12.66 8.22
C THR A 185 5.76 12.49 9.66
N ILE A 186 4.91 11.94 10.50
CA ILE A 186 5.26 11.57 11.88
C ILE A 186 5.23 10.04 11.96
N LYS A 187 6.42 9.43 11.86
CA LYS A 187 6.55 7.95 11.79
C LYS A 187 5.66 7.34 10.69
N GLY A 188 5.62 8.02 9.54
CA GLY A 188 4.80 7.65 8.40
C GLY A 188 3.34 8.11 8.42
N TYR A 189 2.78 8.53 9.55
CA TYR A 189 1.51 9.25 9.58
C TYR A 189 1.67 10.59 8.88
N GLU A 190 0.81 10.88 7.92
CA GLU A 190 0.80 12.12 7.15
C GLU A 190 -0.34 13.03 7.66
N PRO A 191 0.00 14.05 8.48
CA PRO A 191 -1.01 14.96 9.00
C PRO A 191 -1.79 15.64 7.87
N SER A 192 -3.12 15.65 7.99
CA SER A 192 -4.03 16.27 7.03
C SER A 192 -4.82 17.40 7.69
N PRO A 193 -4.25 18.63 7.75
CA PRO A 193 -4.91 19.73 8.43
C PRO A 193 -6.27 20.04 7.79
N LYS A 194 -7.21 20.51 8.62
CA LYS A 194 -8.56 20.84 8.17
C LYS A 194 -8.55 21.84 7.03
N LYS A 195 -9.13 21.45 5.88
CA LYS A 195 -9.28 22.33 4.72
C LYS A 195 -10.49 23.22 4.85
N GLN A 196 -10.35 24.48 4.43
CA GLN A 196 -11.51 25.33 4.21
C GLN A 196 -12.22 24.87 2.93
N LEU A 197 -13.28 24.09 3.07
CA LEU A 197 -14.08 23.66 1.95
C LEU A 197 -14.90 24.82 1.42
N LYS A 198 -14.93 25.01 0.11
CA LYS A 198 -15.77 26.03 -0.56
C LYS A 198 -17.26 25.73 -0.43
N LYS A 199 -17.62 24.46 -0.25
CA LYS A 199 -18.98 23.95 -0.05
C LYS A 199 -18.91 22.89 1.06
N GLN A 200 -19.93 22.82 1.90
CA GLN A 200 -20.07 21.74 2.87
C GLN A 200 -20.14 20.39 2.15
N LEU A 201 -19.48 19.36 2.73
CA LEU A 201 -19.58 18.01 2.19
C LEU A 201 -21.03 17.52 2.25
N GLU A 202 -21.51 16.96 1.16
CA GLU A 202 -22.81 16.31 1.09
C GLU A 202 -22.60 14.80 1.26
N LEU A 203 -23.45 14.16 2.05
CA LEU A 203 -23.42 12.71 2.23
C LEU A 203 -23.92 12.04 0.95
N GLU A 204 -23.01 11.49 0.21
CA GLU A 204 -23.29 10.76 -1.03
C GLU A 204 -23.51 9.28 -0.74
N LYS A 205 -24.28 8.61 -1.61
CA LYS A 205 -24.38 7.15 -1.58
C LYS A 205 -23.10 6.54 -2.16
N GLU A 206 -22.63 5.49 -1.52
CA GLU A 206 -21.56 4.67 -2.07
C GLU A 206 -22.10 3.85 -3.26
N GLU A 207 -21.46 3.94 -4.40
CA GLU A 207 -21.83 3.20 -5.60
C GLU A 207 -20.96 1.95 -5.72
N LEU A 208 -21.54 0.85 -6.16
CA LEU A 208 -20.85 -0.40 -6.42
C LEU A 208 -20.85 -0.68 -7.93
N GLU A 209 -19.67 -0.67 -8.54
CA GLU A 209 -19.51 -0.90 -9.98
C GLU A 209 -19.68 -2.37 -10.41
N SER A 210 -19.39 -3.31 -9.51
CA SER A 210 -19.51 -4.76 -9.75
C SER A 210 -19.86 -5.50 -8.47
N THR A 211 -20.56 -6.61 -8.60
CA THR A 211 -20.83 -7.56 -7.51
C THR A 211 -20.01 -8.84 -7.64
N THR A 212 -19.14 -8.94 -8.64
CA THR A 212 -18.33 -10.13 -8.90
C THR A 212 -17.03 -10.05 -8.09
N LEU A 213 -16.79 -11.08 -7.28
CA LEU A 213 -15.56 -11.18 -6.50
C LEU A 213 -14.41 -11.76 -7.34
N SER A 214 -13.23 -11.16 -7.22
CA SER A 214 -12.00 -11.63 -7.86
C SER A 214 -11.43 -12.86 -7.13
N LYS A 215 -11.33 -13.98 -7.83
CA LYS A 215 -10.74 -15.21 -7.27
C LYS A 215 -9.28 -15.04 -6.90
N SER A 216 -8.51 -14.32 -7.71
CA SER A 216 -7.08 -14.05 -7.45
C SER A 216 -6.88 -13.22 -6.19
N LYS A 217 -7.66 -12.16 -6.01
CA LYS A 217 -7.60 -11.30 -4.81
C LYS A 217 -8.02 -12.06 -3.55
N ILE A 218 -9.09 -12.86 -3.61
CA ILE A 218 -9.51 -13.73 -2.51
C ILE A 218 -8.39 -14.68 -2.10
N GLU A 219 -7.79 -15.37 -3.07
CA GLU A 219 -6.71 -16.33 -2.79
C GLU A 219 -5.47 -15.64 -2.21
N ARG A 220 -5.12 -14.47 -2.72
CA ARG A 220 -4.01 -13.66 -2.19
C ARG A 220 -4.29 -13.16 -0.77
N PHE A 221 -5.50 -12.68 -0.50
CA PHE A 221 -5.92 -12.28 0.84
C PHE A 221 -5.83 -13.45 1.81
N ARG A 222 -6.41 -14.61 1.43
CA ARG A 222 -6.36 -15.84 2.19
C ARG A 222 -4.92 -16.27 2.49
N SER A 223 -4.08 -16.37 1.48
CA SER A 223 -2.69 -16.84 1.64
C SER A 223 -1.83 -15.89 2.47
N THR A 224 -2.09 -14.58 2.41
CA THR A 224 -1.40 -13.59 3.25
C THR A 224 -1.77 -13.78 4.73
N LEU A 225 -3.06 -13.95 5.04
CA LEU A 225 -3.50 -14.19 6.43
C LEU A 225 -3.04 -15.55 6.96
N GLU A 226 -3.13 -16.61 6.15
CA GLU A 226 -2.63 -17.94 6.51
C GLU A 226 -1.13 -17.92 6.87
N ARG A 227 -0.35 -17.22 6.06
CA ARG A 227 1.07 -17.05 6.29
C ARG A 227 1.36 -16.28 7.58
N ALA A 228 0.66 -15.19 7.82
CA ALA A 228 0.78 -14.43 9.06
C ALA A 228 0.44 -15.30 10.29
N GLN A 229 -0.64 -16.08 10.21
CA GLN A 229 -1.04 -17.00 11.27
C GLN A 229 0.06 -18.05 11.57
N ILE A 230 0.62 -18.67 10.53
CA ILE A 230 1.72 -19.67 10.68
C ILE A 230 2.94 -19.05 11.36
N MET A 231 3.22 -17.77 11.08
CA MET A 231 4.35 -17.04 11.67
C MET A 231 4.04 -16.43 13.04
N GLY A 232 2.83 -16.58 13.56
CA GLY A 232 2.41 -15.99 14.83
C GLY A 232 2.23 -14.46 14.79
N VAL A 233 2.11 -13.88 13.58
CA VAL A 233 1.86 -12.45 13.38
C VAL A 233 0.36 -12.17 13.46
N ARG A 234 -0.04 -11.19 14.24
CA ARG A 234 -1.43 -10.74 14.28
C ARG A 234 -1.72 -9.75 13.20
N ILE A 235 -2.87 -9.90 12.57
CA ILE A 235 -3.37 -8.93 11.61
C ILE A 235 -4.74 -8.42 12.06
N VAL A 236 -4.88 -7.10 12.05
CA VAL A 236 -6.17 -6.40 12.11
C VAL A 236 -6.43 -5.85 10.71
N VAL A 237 -7.46 -6.37 10.06
CA VAL A 237 -7.94 -5.84 8.77
C VAL A 237 -9.07 -4.87 9.06
N VAL A 238 -8.99 -3.67 8.52
CA VAL A 238 -9.93 -2.62 8.87
C VAL A 238 -10.29 -1.75 7.66
N ASP A 239 -11.54 -1.35 7.54
CA ASP A 239 -12.02 -0.30 6.64
C ASP A 239 -12.42 0.91 7.48
N SER A 240 -11.60 1.95 7.49
CA SER A 240 -11.78 3.15 8.31
C SER A 240 -12.93 4.04 7.81
N PRO A 241 -13.41 5.01 8.61
CA PRO A 241 -14.57 5.84 8.27
C PRO A 241 -14.47 6.55 6.93
N LYS A 242 -15.59 6.56 6.21
CA LYS A 242 -15.83 7.32 4.99
C LYS A 242 -17.08 8.19 5.16
N TYR A 243 -17.11 9.37 4.58
CA TYR A 243 -18.30 10.21 4.51
C TYR A 243 -19.13 9.83 3.27
N LYS A 244 -19.50 8.54 3.21
CA LYS A 244 -20.34 7.95 2.17
C LYS A 244 -21.29 6.93 2.81
N LEU A 245 -22.57 6.96 2.44
CA LEU A 245 -23.56 6.04 2.95
C LEU A 245 -23.63 4.80 2.08
N ARG A 246 -23.29 3.65 2.63
CA ARG A 246 -23.47 2.35 1.98
C ARG A 246 -24.91 1.90 2.10
N THR A 247 -25.55 1.59 0.97
CA THR A 247 -26.96 1.17 0.88
C THR A 247 -27.15 -0.23 0.28
N TYR A 248 -26.05 -0.98 0.13
CA TYR A 248 -26.02 -2.32 -0.46
C TYR A 248 -25.34 -3.31 0.48
N GLU A 249 -25.63 -4.61 0.27
CA GLU A 249 -24.89 -5.69 0.92
C GLU A 249 -23.51 -5.83 0.29
N ASN A 250 -22.45 -5.74 1.10
CA ASN A 250 -21.09 -5.80 0.63
C ASN A 250 -20.53 -7.24 0.72
N LEU A 251 -20.61 -7.98 -0.38
CA LEU A 251 -20.11 -9.35 -0.47
C LEU A 251 -18.59 -9.44 -0.26
N SER A 252 -17.84 -8.41 -0.66
CA SER A 252 -16.39 -8.35 -0.43
C SER A 252 -16.08 -8.24 1.06
N ALA A 253 -16.78 -7.37 1.80
CA ALA A 253 -16.66 -7.26 3.26
C ALA A 253 -16.99 -8.59 3.97
N SER A 254 -18.13 -9.20 3.60
CA SER A 254 -18.53 -10.50 4.17
C SER A 254 -17.48 -11.59 3.90
N LYS A 255 -16.86 -11.59 2.71
CA LYS A 255 -15.80 -12.55 2.36
C LYS A 255 -14.50 -12.27 3.13
N MET A 256 -14.13 -11.01 3.33
CA MET A 256 -12.97 -10.63 4.17
C MET A 256 -13.18 -11.10 5.60
N GLN A 257 -14.36 -10.85 6.18
CA GLN A 257 -14.70 -11.30 7.53
C GLN A 257 -14.59 -12.83 7.66
N GLU A 258 -15.21 -13.60 6.75
CA GLU A 258 -15.11 -15.08 6.73
C GLU A 258 -13.65 -15.56 6.75
N ILE A 259 -12.80 -14.95 5.93
CA ILE A 259 -11.41 -15.35 5.84
C ILE A 259 -10.63 -14.92 7.09
N CYS A 260 -10.86 -13.71 7.62
CA CYS A 260 -10.24 -13.24 8.86
C CYS A 260 -10.56 -14.17 10.04
N GLU A 261 -11.83 -14.54 10.23
CA GLU A 261 -12.27 -15.47 11.26
C GLU A 261 -11.57 -16.83 11.16
N ARG A 262 -11.41 -17.34 9.92
CA ARG A 262 -10.74 -18.64 9.67
C ARG A 262 -9.27 -18.63 10.07
N TYR A 263 -8.57 -17.53 9.87
CA TYR A 263 -7.12 -17.41 10.11
C TYR A 263 -6.79 -16.62 11.39
N GLY A 264 -7.78 -16.37 12.25
CA GLY A 264 -7.56 -15.71 13.55
C GLY A 264 -7.17 -14.23 13.45
N ALA A 265 -7.45 -13.57 12.32
CA ALA A 265 -7.32 -12.13 12.17
C ALA A 265 -8.60 -11.42 12.64
N LEU A 266 -8.46 -10.20 13.15
CA LEU A 266 -9.61 -9.36 13.47
C LEU A 266 -10.03 -8.58 12.19
N TYR A 267 -11.34 -8.57 11.89
CA TYR A 267 -11.91 -7.74 10.84
C TYR A 267 -12.81 -6.66 11.45
N LEU A 268 -12.60 -5.40 11.07
CA LEU A 268 -13.36 -4.24 11.54
C LEU A 268 -13.90 -3.45 10.33
N ASP A 269 -15.21 -3.45 10.13
CA ASP A 269 -15.87 -2.56 9.17
C ASP A 269 -16.28 -1.27 9.88
N ASN A 270 -15.38 -0.32 9.95
CA ASN A 270 -15.58 0.98 10.58
C ASN A 270 -16.02 2.07 9.57
N SER A 271 -16.25 1.68 8.31
CA SER A 271 -16.59 2.63 7.25
C SER A 271 -17.93 3.33 7.46
N GLN A 272 -18.84 2.73 8.23
CA GLN A 272 -20.21 3.23 8.46
C GLN A 272 -20.49 3.60 9.93
N ILE A 273 -19.46 4.00 10.70
CA ILE A 273 -19.67 4.47 12.08
C ILE A 273 -20.57 5.72 12.05
N ALA A 274 -21.73 5.65 12.68
CA ALA A 274 -22.74 6.71 12.67
C ALA A 274 -22.19 8.08 13.12
N PHE A 275 -21.33 8.08 14.16
CA PHE A 275 -20.68 9.30 14.63
C PHE A 275 -19.96 10.06 13.49
N PHE A 276 -19.22 9.37 12.62
CA PHE A 276 -18.51 10.03 11.52
C PHE A 276 -19.46 10.46 10.40
N LEU A 277 -20.56 9.75 10.17
CA LEU A 277 -21.58 10.15 9.19
C LEU A 277 -22.35 11.41 9.64
N ASP A 278 -22.42 11.66 10.95
CA ASP A 278 -23.06 12.85 11.51
C ASP A 278 -22.11 14.06 11.63
N HIS A 279 -20.78 13.87 11.38
CA HIS A 279 -19.75 14.89 11.58
C HIS A 279 -18.90 15.14 10.33
N PRO A 280 -19.47 15.78 9.27
CA PRO A 280 -18.74 16.08 8.04
C PRO A 280 -17.50 16.98 8.25
N GLU A 281 -17.48 17.79 9.31
CA GLU A 281 -16.36 18.67 9.65
C GLU A 281 -15.08 17.91 10.04
N LEU A 282 -15.15 16.61 10.29
CA LEU A 282 -14.00 15.73 10.55
C LEU A 282 -13.34 15.21 9.29
N PHE A 283 -13.86 15.57 8.11
CA PHE A 283 -13.36 15.13 6.83
C PHE A 283 -12.80 16.28 6.00
N ASN A 284 -11.82 15.99 5.16
CA ASN A 284 -11.30 16.89 4.13
C ASN A 284 -11.92 16.65 2.74
N ASP A 285 -12.51 15.48 2.54
CA ASP A 285 -13.33 15.07 1.40
C ASP A 285 -14.15 13.83 1.78
N ALA A 286 -14.83 13.21 0.83
CA ALA A 286 -15.74 12.09 1.09
C ALA A 286 -15.08 10.81 1.65
N VAL A 287 -13.74 10.71 1.65
CA VAL A 287 -13.02 9.47 2.04
C VAL A 287 -11.85 9.71 3.00
N HIS A 288 -11.42 10.97 3.19
CA HIS A 288 -10.26 11.27 4.02
C HIS A 288 -10.62 12.11 5.22
N LEU A 289 -10.30 11.62 6.41
CA LEU A 289 -10.36 12.38 7.65
C LEU A 289 -9.34 13.52 7.65
N ASN A 290 -9.69 14.62 8.34
CA ASN A 290 -8.67 15.60 8.74
C ASN A 290 -8.01 15.18 10.07
N ASP A 291 -7.03 15.97 10.55
CA ASP A 291 -6.29 15.65 11.78
C ASP A 291 -7.17 15.44 13.02
N ASP A 292 -8.26 16.22 13.15
CA ASP A 292 -9.16 16.07 14.28
C ASP A 292 -9.92 14.74 14.18
N GLY A 293 -10.44 14.41 12.97
CA GLY A 293 -11.08 13.15 12.69
C GLY A 293 -10.15 11.95 12.89
N ALA A 294 -8.90 12.05 12.42
CA ALA A 294 -7.89 11.01 12.57
C ALA A 294 -7.56 10.69 14.04
N LYS A 295 -7.44 11.70 14.89
CA LYS A 295 -7.19 11.53 16.33
C LYS A 295 -8.36 10.85 17.03
N ILE A 296 -9.60 11.30 16.72
CA ILE A 296 -10.81 10.68 17.27
C ILE A 296 -10.91 9.23 16.81
N TYR A 297 -10.71 8.98 15.51
CA TYR A 297 -10.79 7.63 14.97
C TYR A 297 -9.70 6.72 15.54
N THR A 298 -8.45 7.17 15.62
CA THR A 298 -7.36 6.38 16.20
C THR A 298 -7.69 5.98 17.64
N SER A 299 -8.27 6.88 18.43
CA SER A 299 -8.69 6.56 19.81
C SER A 299 -9.81 5.51 19.86
N LEU A 300 -10.81 5.60 18.99
CA LEU A 300 -11.88 4.58 18.89
C LEU A 300 -11.32 3.23 18.44
N PHE A 301 -10.52 3.23 17.39
CA PHE A 301 -9.85 2.04 16.88
C PHE A 301 -9.02 1.32 17.95
N LEU A 302 -8.24 2.07 18.72
CA LEU A 302 -7.42 1.51 19.81
C LEU A 302 -8.28 0.86 20.89
N ASN A 303 -9.44 1.45 21.23
CA ASN A 303 -10.37 0.83 22.18
C ASN A 303 -10.92 -0.50 21.64
N GLU A 304 -11.23 -0.59 20.35
CA GLU A 304 -11.73 -1.82 19.73
C GLU A 304 -10.69 -2.92 19.71
N ILE A 305 -9.44 -2.61 19.35
CA ILE A 305 -8.38 -3.63 19.25
C ILE A 305 -7.78 -4.04 20.60
N ASN A 306 -7.85 -3.21 21.63
CA ASN A 306 -7.31 -3.53 22.95
C ASN A 306 -7.92 -4.83 23.52
N HIS A 307 -9.22 -5.05 23.32
CA HIS A 307 -9.86 -6.29 23.74
C HIS A 307 -9.29 -7.50 22.99
N TYR A 308 -9.17 -7.40 21.67
CA TYR A 308 -8.59 -8.45 20.83
C TYR A 308 -7.13 -8.77 21.19
N LEU A 309 -6.36 -7.74 21.56
CA LEU A 309 -4.96 -7.90 21.90
C LEU A 309 -4.77 -8.44 23.34
N SER A 310 -5.65 -8.10 24.29
CA SER A 310 -5.57 -8.57 25.68
C SER A 310 -5.87 -10.06 25.81
N ASP A 311 -6.82 -10.58 25.03
CA ASP A 311 -7.16 -12.01 25.02
C ASP A 311 -6.00 -12.91 24.54
N SER A 312 -4.94 -12.32 24.13
CA SER A 312 -3.91 -12.95 23.34
C SER A 312 -2.47 -12.83 23.87
N ASN A 313 -2.24 -12.43 25.12
CA ASN A 313 -0.91 -12.33 25.77
C ASN A 313 0.14 -11.46 25.01
N LEU A 314 -0.28 -10.43 24.24
CA LEU A 314 0.65 -9.56 23.52
C LEU A 314 1.51 -8.69 24.47
N TYR A 315 1.08 -8.51 25.71
CA TYR A 315 1.72 -7.67 26.73
C TYR A 315 2.72 -8.42 27.62
N LEU A 316 3.01 -9.70 27.36
CA LEU A 316 3.74 -10.55 28.31
C LEU A 316 5.15 -10.98 27.86
N ASP A 317 5.77 -10.33 26.83
CA ASP A 317 7.18 -10.60 26.51
C ASP A 317 7.96 -9.31 26.21
#